data_d5f9b71c99fca717aa3331649a157cae
#
_entry.id   d5f9b71c99fca717aa3331649a157cae
#
_cell.length_a   1.000
_cell.length_b   1.000
_cell.length_c   1.000
_cell.angle_alpha   90.00
_cell.angle_beta   90.00
_cell.angle_gamma   90.00
#
_symmetry.space_group_name_H-M   'P 1'
#
loop_
_entity.id
_entity.type
_entity.pdbx_description
1 polymer ?
#
loop_
_entity_poly.entity_id
_entity_poly.type
_entity_poly.pdbx_seq_one_letter_code
_entity_poly.pdbx_strand_id
1 'polypeptide(L)'
;MTAVRPANLENNCDLTPDGSRLTRYMRIRKKTPKPSANRPPLYFVGYRGTVPAPEELKVWYDLEYGGPLTLRADEQATESWSAAHGPWTAHIVIPLPPTHVEGLKEKLAWEHEHVGAVAPSLMPPRDMPDTILFAARLSRGLTLLTQGTAYDITTNQYVNPSDWQDRPLTLFNVNDHIPVLQADDEQGHRNWCYTLGLSKFGVDELEIFLAPGLPDQPIRDLLRETADELTRIGQSPKVGSQIRIASSGQSIAIANHRTAAPAGRMLSFREIRPLP
;
A
#
# COMPACT_ATOMS: atom_id res chain seq x y z
N MET A 1 46.75 -3.09 11.38
CA MET A 1 46.91 -1.69 10.89
C MET A 1 47.36 -1.74 9.44
N THR A 2 46.45 -1.58 8.50
CA THR A 2 46.77 -1.60 7.07
C THR A 2 46.16 -0.34 6.46
N ALA A 3 47.01 0.56 6.03
CA ALA A 3 46.69 1.87 5.49
C ALA A 3 46.08 1.74 4.08
N VAL A 4 44.95 2.37 3.85
CA VAL A 4 44.31 2.54 2.53
C VAL A 4 44.87 3.81 1.90
N ARG A 5 45.47 3.71 0.71
CA ARG A 5 45.93 4.84 -0.11
C ARG A 5 44.73 5.48 -0.84
N PRO A 6 44.69 6.82 -0.97
CA PRO A 6 43.69 7.48 -1.81
C PRO A 6 44.05 7.40 -3.30
N ALA A 7 43.03 7.24 -4.14
CA ALA A 7 43.18 7.23 -5.60
C ALA A 7 43.40 8.65 -6.13
N ASN A 8 44.42 8.82 -6.97
CA ASN A 8 44.75 10.03 -7.71
C ASN A 8 43.70 10.29 -8.79
N LEU A 9 43.10 11.48 -8.73
CA LEU A 9 42.32 12.08 -9.82
C LEU A 9 43.30 12.89 -10.71
N GLU A 10 43.69 12.34 -11.84
CA GLU A 10 44.35 13.10 -12.89
C GLU A 10 43.31 13.85 -13.72
N ASN A 11 43.33 15.17 -13.61
CA ASN A 11 42.57 16.08 -14.47
C ASN A 11 43.30 16.26 -15.80
N ASN A 12 42.88 15.59 -16.85
CA ASN A 12 43.23 15.95 -18.20
C ASN A 12 42.24 16.98 -18.75
N CYS A 13 42.70 18.23 -18.81
CA CYS A 13 41.99 19.30 -19.53
C CYS A 13 42.55 19.38 -20.96
N ASP A 14 41.81 18.85 -21.92
CA ASP A 14 42.03 19.11 -23.34
C ASP A 14 41.44 20.47 -23.71
N LEU A 15 42.30 21.44 -24.04
CA LEU A 15 41.93 22.74 -24.62
C LEU A 15 41.97 22.65 -26.16
N THR A 16 40.91 23.11 -26.81
CA THR A 16 40.88 23.27 -28.27
C THR A 16 41.66 24.53 -28.69
N PRO A 17 42.23 24.58 -29.94
CA PRO A 17 43.12 25.65 -30.38
C PRO A 17 42.49 27.05 -30.49
N ASP A 18 41.17 27.18 -30.38
CA ASP A 18 40.44 28.46 -30.50
C ASP A 18 39.98 29.06 -29.14
N GLY A 19 40.38 28.47 -28.03
CA GLY A 19 40.11 29.01 -26.70
C GLY A 19 38.66 28.97 -26.24
N SER A 20 37.74 28.35 -26.98
CA SER A 20 36.33 28.23 -26.58
C SER A 20 36.12 27.00 -25.65
N ARG A 21 35.60 27.23 -24.47
CA ARG A 21 35.19 26.16 -23.55
C ARG A 21 33.95 25.46 -24.07
N LEU A 22 34.11 24.30 -24.68
CA LEU A 22 32.99 23.39 -24.93
C LEU A 22 32.46 22.83 -23.62
N THR A 23 31.34 23.43 -23.12
CA THR A 23 30.58 22.88 -22.03
C THR A 23 29.91 21.59 -22.50
N ARG A 24 30.62 20.45 -22.31
CA ARG A 24 30.02 19.13 -22.52
C ARG A 24 28.86 18.97 -21.52
N TYR A 25 27.63 19.20 -21.98
CA TYR A 25 26.44 18.74 -21.27
C TYR A 25 26.50 17.21 -21.17
N MET A 26 27.00 16.70 -20.07
CA MET A 26 26.79 15.31 -19.69
C MET A 26 25.27 15.10 -19.57
N ARG A 27 24.67 14.53 -20.60
CA ARG A 27 23.35 13.94 -20.53
C ARG A 27 23.43 12.79 -19.53
N ILE A 28 23.20 13.08 -18.24
CA ILE A 28 22.94 12.05 -17.23
C ILE A 28 21.67 11.33 -17.72
N ARG A 29 21.85 10.22 -18.41
CA ARG A 29 20.74 9.28 -18.63
C ARG A 29 20.29 8.86 -17.24
N LYS A 30 19.21 9.48 -16.74
CA LYS A 30 18.46 8.93 -15.59
C LYS A 30 18.14 7.49 -15.98
N LYS A 31 18.88 6.54 -15.41
CA LYS A 31 18.46 5.14 -15.44
C LYS A 31 17.09 5.13 -14.78
N THR A 32 16.05 4.90 -15.57
CA THR A 32 14.73 4.54 -15.04
C THR A 32 14.98 3.37 -14.08
N PRO A 33 14.57 3.48 -12.80
CA PRO A 33 14.72 2.36 -11.89
C PRO A 33 14.02 1.17 -12.55
N LYS A 34 14.72 0.05 -12.69
CA LYS A 34 14.07 -1.21 -13.03
C LYS A 34 12.98 -1.42 -11.98
N PRO A 35 11.72 -1.69 -12.36
CA PRO A 35 10.69 -1.99 -11.40
C PRO A 35 11.20 -3.13 -10.51
N SER A 36 11.30 -2.86 -9.22
CA SER A 36 11.76 -3.83 -8.22
C SER A 36 10.70 -4.92 -8.14
N ALA A 37 11.04 -6.09 -8.61
CA ALA A 37 10.15 -7.22 -8.88
C ALA A 37 9.56 -7.91 -7.62
N ASN A 38 9.72 -7.38 -6.41
CA ASN A 38 9.43 -8.16 -5.20
C ASN A 38 8.74 -7.39 -4.07
N ARG A 39 7.67 -6.65 -4.38
CA ARG A 39 6.77 -6.27 -3.29
C ARG A 39 5.78 -7.43 -3.05
N PRO A 40 5.51 -7.82 -1.79
CA PRO A 40 4.48 -8.81 -1.53
C PRO A 40 3.13 -8.31 -2.05
N PRO A 41 2.23 -9.20 -2.50
CA PRO A 41 0.89 -8.81 -2.92
C PRO A 41 0.17 -8.12 -1.76
N LEU A 42 -0.67 -7.13 -2.08
CA LEU A 42 -1.58 -6.50 -1.12
C LEU A 42 -2.94 -7.16 -1.11
N TYR A 43 -3.38 -7.62 -2.27
CA TYR A 43 -4.68 -8.26 -2.43
C TYR A 43 -4.52 -9.64 -3.04
N PHE A 44 -5.25 -10.58 -2.51
CA PHE A 44 -5.56 -11.84 -3.18
C PHE A 44 -7.01 -11.80 -3.65
N VAL A 45 -7.28 -12.37 -4.82
CA VAL A 45 -8.65 -12.51 -5.35
C VAL A 45 -8.91 -13.98 -5.59
N GLY A 46 -9.73 -14.58 -4.73
CA GLY A 46 -10.20 -15.96 -4.89
C GLY A 46 -11.41 -16.02 -5.81
N TYR A 47 -11.47 -17.01 -6.71
CA TYR A 47 -12.55 -17.14 -7.67
C TYR A 47 -12.77 -18.60 -8.11
N ARG A 48 -13.90 -18.82 -8.79
CA ARG A 48 -14.25 -20.07 -9.47
C ARG A 48 -14.40 -19.81 -10.96
N GLY A 49 -14.18 -20.82 -11.79
CA GLY A 49 -14.34 -20.71 -13.23
C GLY A 49 -13.11 -20.15 -13.96
N THR A 50 -13.33 -19.45 -15.07
CA THR A 50 -12.26 -19.02 -15.98
C THR A 50 -11.55 -17.78 -15.50
N VAL A 51 -10.25 -17.70 -15.79
CA VAL A 51 -9.45 -16.47 -15.63
C VAL A 51 -9.99 -15.40 -16.59
N PRO A 52 -10.27 -14.16 -16.14
CA PRO A 52 -10.65 -13.09 -17.05
C PRO A 52 -9.52 -12.79 -18.02
N ALA A 53 -9.87 -12.54 -19.28
CA ALA A 53 -8.89 -12.13 -20.26
C ALA A 53 -8.32 -10.72 -19.91
N PRO A 54 -7.04 -10.45 -20.22
CA PRO A 54 -6.46 -9.12 -19.98
C PRO A 54 -7.28 -7.97 -20.59
N GLU A 55 -7.83 -8.21 -21.78
CA GLU A 55 -8.66 -7.25 -22.51
C GLU A 55 -9.97 -6.95 -21.78
N GLU A 56 -10.57 -7.94 -21.09
CA GLU A 56 -11.78 -7.72 -20.30
C GLU A 56 -11.50 -6.82 -19.09
N LEU A 57 -10.40 -7.06 -18.38
CA LEU A 57 -9.98 -6.20 -17.28
C LEU A 57 -9.67 -4.79 -17.77
N LYS A 58 -8.99 -4.68 -18.94
CA LYS A 58 -8.67 -3.39 -19.53
C LYS A 58 -9.93 -2.60 -19.91
N VAL A 59 -10.87 -3.21 -20.61
CA VAL A 59 -12.13 -2.57 -21.03
C VAL A 59 -12.93 -2.14 -19.81
N TRP A 60 -13.08 -3.03 -18.82
CA TRP A 60 -13.77 -2.71 -17.58
C TRP A 60 -13.13 -1.53 -16.86
N TYR A 61 -11.80 -1.53 -16.70
CA TYR A 61 -11.06 -0.48 -16.01
C TYR A 61 -11.17 0.87 -16.72
N ASP A 62 -11.04 0.88 -18.05
CA ASP A 62 -11.10 2.09 -18.88
C ASP A 62 -12.50 2.74 -18.81
N LEU A 63 -13.56 1.93 -18.74
CA LEU A 63 -14.94 2.40 -18.57
C LEU A 63 -15.19 2.98 -17.16
N GLU A 64 -14.66 2.33 -16.13
CA GLU A 64 -14.92 2.69 -14.75
C GLU A 64 -14.07 3.87 -14.27
N TYR A 65 -12.81 3.97 -14.71
CA TYR A 65 -11.83 4.94 -14.18
C TYR A 65 -11.22 5.86 -15.22
N GLY A 66 -11.68 5.80 -16.48
CA GLY A 66 -11.24 6.72 -17.53
C GLY A 66 -9.84 6.46 -18.07
N GLY A 67 -9.38 5.21 -18.15
CA GLY A 67 -8.16 4.73 -18.81
C GLY A 67 -7.15 5.73 -19.38
N PRO A 68 -6.19 5.29 -20.18
CA PRO A 68 -5.98 3.92 -20.62
C PRO A 68 -5.24 3.04 -19.59
N LEU A 69 -5.79 1.88 -19.28
CA LEU A 69 -5.04 0.84 -18.62
C LEU A 69 -4.13 0.14 -19.65
N THR A 70 -2.86 0.03 -19.33
CA THR A 70 -1.91 -0.75 -20.12
C THR A 70 -1.60 -2.05 -19.37
N LEU A 71 -1.80 -3.19 -20.03
CA LEU A 71 -1.40 -4.50 -19.53
C LEU A 71 -0.30 -5.07 -20.43
N ARG A 72 0.77 -5.54 -19.84
CA ARG A 72 1.88 -6.19 -20.55
C ARG A 72 2.13 -7.54 -19.91
N ALA A 73 2.07 -8.60 -20.69
CA ALA A 73 2.46 -9.93 -20.23
C ALA A 73 3.93 -9.92 -19.83
N ASP A 74 4.26 -10.69 -18.80
CA ASP A 74 5.65 -10.98 -18.46
C ASP A 74 6.19 -12.01 -19.45
N GLU A 75 7.32 -11.72 -20.07
CA GLU A 75 7.95 -12.64 -21.04
C GLU A 75 8.40 -13.97 -20.41
N GLN A 76 8.56 -13.98 -19.09
CA GLN A 76 9.05 -15.14 -18.32
C GLN A 76 7.95 -15.93 -17.60
N ALA A 77 6.73 -15.38 -17.50
CA ALA A 77 5.63 -16.00 -16.76
C ALA A 77 4.27 -15.67 -17.43
N THR A 78 3.67 -16.68 -18.05
CA THR A 78 2.44 -16.54 -18.86
C THR A 78 1.23 -16.08 -18.05
N GLU A 79 1.20 -16.31 -16.74
CA GLU A 79 0.14 -15.88 -15.81
C GLU A 79 0.43 -14.55 -15.12
N SER A 80 1.44 -13.81 -15.58
CA SER A 80 1.92 -12.60 -14.90
C SER A 80 1.83 -11.40 -15.83
N TRP A 81 1.24 -10.31 -15.33
CA TRP A 81 1.08 -9.07 -16.08
C TRP A 81 1.56 -7.86 -15.27
N SER A 82 2.22 -6.95 -15.97
CA SER A 82 2.47 -5.60 -15.46
C SER A 82 1.33 -4.69 -15.91
N ALA A 83 0.61 -4.11 -14.95
CA ALA A 83 -0.45 -3.14 -15.17
C ALA A 83 0.07 -1.73 -14.95
N ALA A 84 -0.33 -0.76 -15.81
CA ALA A 84 0.03 0.64 -15.66
C ALA A 84 -1.13 1.56 -16.02
N HIS A 85 -1.33 2.63 -15.23
CA HIS A 85 -2.23 3.74 -15.51
C HIS A 85 -1.53 5.05 -15.10
N GLY A 86 -1.19 5.89 -16.08
CA GLY A 86 -0.37 7.07 -15.85
C GLY A 86 0.98 6.70 -15.20
N PRO A 87 1.33 7.28 -14.04
CA PRO A 87 2.57 6.97 -13.35
C PRO A 87 2.49 5.71 -12.46
N TRP A 88 1.28 5.22 -12.16
CA TRP A 88 1.07 4.10 -11.23
C TRP A 88 1.23 2.77 -11.93
N THR A 89 1.91 1.85 -11.26
CA THR A 89 2.15 0.50 -11.76
C THR A 89 1.86 -0.54 -10.69
N ALA A 90 1.39 -1.70 -11.13
CA ALA A 90 1.16 -2.86 -10.29
C ALA A 90 1.51 -4.14 -11.06
N HIS A 91 1.73 -5.21 -10.31
CA HIS A 91 1.97 -6.54 -10.84
C HIS A 91 0.78 -7.43 -10.50
N ILE A 92 0.26 -8.14 -11.49
CA ILE A 92 -0.85 -9.06 -11.36
C ILE A 92 -0.34 -10.46 -11.71
N VAL A 93 -0.63 -11.42 -10.86
CA VAL A 93 -0.39 -12.85 -11.14
C VAL A 93 -1.72 -13.56 -11.03
N ILE A 94 -2.20 -14.14 -12.13
CA ILE A 94 -3.50 -14.84 -12.17
C ILE A 94 -3.55 -15.89 -13.30
N PRO A 95 -3.80 -17.18 -13.01
CA PRO A 95 -3.90 -17.73 -11.64
C PRO A 95 -2.53 -17.83 -10.95
N LEU A 96 -2.53 -17.86 -9.63
CA LEU A 96 -1.36 -18.25 -8.85
C LEU A 96 -1.06 -19.75 -9.06
N PRO A 97 0.23 -20.17 -8.98
CA PRO A 97 0.60 -21.57 -9.00
C PRO A 97 -0.15 -22.37 -7.92
N PRO A 98 -0.59 -23.63 -8.22
CA PRO A 98 -1.39 -24.44 -7.31
C PRO A 98 -0.80 -24.60 -5.91
N THR A 99 0.52 -24.73 -5.80
CA THR A 99 1.23 -24.82 -4.51
C THR A 99 1.02 -23.61 -3.61
N HIS A 100 0.88 -22.41 -4.18
CA HIS A 100 0.58 -21.19 -3.43
C HIS A 100 -0.91 -21.12 -3.05
N VAL A 101 -1.78 -21.64 -3.93
CA VAL A 101 -3.24 -21.63 -3.71
C VAL A 101 -3.60 -22.54 -2.53
N GLU A 102 -3.03 -23.74 -2.42
CA GLU A 102 -3.29 -24.65 -1.30
C GLU A 102 -2.92 -24.02 0.06
N GLY A 103 -1.74 -23.42 0.18
CA GLY A 103 -1.34 -22.74 1.40
C GLY A 103 -2.23 -21.53 1.75
N LEU A 104 -2.78 -20.84 0.75
CA LEU A 104 -3.73 -19.75 0.97
C LEU A 104 -5.11 -20.28 1.37
N LYS A 105 -5.61 -21.36 0.76
CA LYS A 105 -6.88 -21.99 1.14
C LYS A 105 -6.90 -22.37 2.61
N GLU A 106 -5.85 -23.05 3.07
CA GLU A 106 -5.71 -23.41 4.49
C GLU A 106 -5.70 -22.20 5.40
N LYS A 107 -4.86 -21.20 5.07
CA LYS A 107 -4.68 -19.98 5.89
C LYS A 107 -5.92 -19.10 5.95
N LEU A 108 -6.66 -18.99 4.84
CA LEU A 108 -7.79 -18.08 4.69
C LEU A 108 -9.13 -18.77 4.80
N ALA A 109 -9.16 -20.09 5.03
CA ALA A 109 -10.38 -20.92 4.98
C ALA A 109 -11.20 -20.69 3.68
N TRP A 110 -10.52 -20.56 2.54
CA TRP A 110 -11.13 -20.27 1.24
C TRP A 110 -11.47 -21.54 0.47
N GLU A 111 -12.68 -21.55 -0.08
CA GLU A 111 -13.16 -22.63 -0.96
C GLU A 111 -13.00 -22.31 -2.46
N HIS A 112 -12.28 -21.25 -2.81
CA HIS A 112 -12.04 -20.87 -4.20
C HIS A 112 -11.09 -21.85 -4.88
N GLU A 113 -11.35 -22.15 -6.14
CA GLU A 113 -10.52 -23.07 -6.94
C GLU A 113 -9.23 -22.41 -7.38
N HIS A 114 -9.31 -21.10 -7.70
CA HIS A 114 -8.23 -20.29 -8.21
C HIS A 114 -8.02 -19.04 -7.36
N VAL A 115 -6.81 -18.52 -7.40
CA VAL A 115 -6.46 -17.28 -6.73
C VAL A 115 -5.60 -16.41 -7.65
N GLY A 116 -5.92 -15.14 -7.74
CA GLY A 116 -5.05 -14.12 -8.30
C GLY A 116 -4.41 -13.28 -7.21
N ALA A 117 -3.32 -12.59 -7.52
CA ALA A 117 -2.62 -11.68 -6.63
C ALA A 117 -2.35 -10.34 -7.29
N VAL A 118 -2.51 -9.25 -6.55
CA VAL A 118 -2.22 -7.88 -6.99
C VAL A 118 -1.20 -7.26 -6.05
N ALA A 119 -0.05 -6.87 -6.61
CA ALA A 119 1.05 -6.25 -5.90
C ALA A 119 1.33 -4.85 -6.49
N PRO A 120 1.19 -3.75 -5.73
CA PRO A 120 1.58 -2.44 -6.20
C PRO A 120 3.10 -2.33 -6.32
N SER A 121 3.58 -1.53 -7.25
CA SER A 121 5.01 -1.22 -7.33
C SER A 121 5.45 -0.32 -6.18
N LEU A 122 6.76 -0.34 -5.88
CA LEU A 122 7.34 0.57 -4.90
C LEU A 122 7.37 1.99 -5.48
N MET A 123 6.74 2.91 -4.79
CA MET A 123 6.70 4.33 -5.13
C MET A 123 7.22 5.17 -3.97
N PRO A 124 7.65 6.42 -4.21
CA PRO A 124 7.92 7.37 -3.13
C PRO A 124 6.71 7.53 -2.19
N PRO A 125 6.91 7.82 -0.91
CA PRO A 125 5.82 7.92 0.08
C PRO A 125 4.66 8.81 -0.36
N ARG A 126 4.94 9.97 -0.95
CA ARG A 126 3.93 10.93 -1.45
C ARG A 126 3.00 10.36 -2.52
N ASP A 127 3.48 9.38 -3.31
CA ASP A 127 2.74 8.78 -4.43
C ASP A 127 2.11 7.44 -3.99
N MET A 128 2.29 7.05 -2.74
CA MET A 128 1.82 5.78 -2.19
C MET A 128 0.29 5.69 -2.13
N PRO A 129 -0.46 6.72 -1.71
CA PRO A 129 -1.93 6.68 -1.69
C PRO A 129 -2.52 6.31 -3.04
N ASP A 130 -2.09 6.98 -4.12
CA ASP A 130 -2.58 6.71 -5.47
C ASP A 130 -2.15 5.33 -5.98
N THR A 131 -0.96 4.87 -5.60
CA THR A 131 -0.48 3.53 -5.95
C THR A 131 -1.29 2.43 -5.27
N ILE A 132 -1.68 2.62 -4.01
CA ILE A 132 -2.56 1.72 -3.28
C ILE A 132 -3.97 1.74 -3.86
N LEU A 133 -4.48 2.93 -4.18
CA LEU A 133 -5.76 3.11 -4.87
C LEU A 133 -5.76 2.35 -6.21
N PHE A 134 -4.70 2.47 -7.00
CA PHE A 134 -4.57 1.74 -8.26
C PHE A 134 -4.62 0.22 -8.08
N ALA A 135 -3.90 -0.32 -7.09
CA ALA A 135 -3.95 -1.75 -6.78
C ALA A 135 -5.35 -2.19 -6.30
N ALA A 136 -6.05 -1.38 -5.51
CA ALA A 136 -7.41 -1.64 -5.09
C ALA A 136 -8.40 -1.65 -6.27
N ARG A 137 -8.27 -0.72 -7.21
CA ARG A 137 -9.07 -0.67 -8.47
C ARG A 137 -8.89 -1.94 -9.30
N LEU A 138 -7.65 -2.42 -9.45
CA LEU A 138 -7.38 -3.67 -10.16
C LEU A 138 -8.00 -4.87 -9.44
N SER A 139 -7.88 -4.92 -8.11
CA SER A 139 -8.49 -5.98 -7.30
C SER A 139 -10.01 -5.96 -7.38
N ARG A 140 -10.64 -4.78 -7.35
CA ARG A 140 -12.07 -4.60 -7.57
C ARG A 140 -12.48 -5.14 -8.94
N GLY A 141 -11.76 -4.79 -10.02
CA GLY A 141 -12.03 -5.27 -11.36
C GLY A 141 -11.96 -6.79 -11.46
N LEU A 142 -10.90 -7.39 -10.95
CA LEU A 142 -10.78 -8.84 -10.92
C LEU A 142 -11.90 -9.50 -10.12
N THR A 143 -12.25 -8.96 -8.95
CA THR A 143 -13.34 -9.47 -8.12
C THR A 143 -14.70 -9.43 -8.84
N LEU A 144 -15.01 -8.30 -9.49
CA LEU A 144 -16.28 -8.14 -10.19
C LEU A 144 -16.37 -8.98 -11.45
N LEU A 145 -15.29 -9.08 -12.24
CA LEU A 145 -15.26 -9.91 -13.45
C LEU A 145 -15.35 -11.42 -13.16
N THR A 146 -14.76 -11.85 -12.04
CA THR A 146 -14.76 -13.28 -11.65
C THR A 146 -15.90 -13.63 -10.71
N GLN A 147 -16.70 -12.68 -10.24
CA GLN A 147 -17.66 -12.86 -9.13
C GLN A 147 -17.00 -13.50 -7.90
N GLY A 148 -15.73 -13.19 -7.69
CA GLY A 148 -14.89 -13.74 -6.65
C GLY A 148 -14.93 -12.96 -5.35
N THR A 149 -13.94 -13.20 -4.49
CA THR A 149 -13.76 -12.48 -3.22
C THR A 149 -12.33 -11.98 -3.13
N ALA A 150 -12.13 -10.69 -2.91
CA ALA A 150 -10.82 -10.14 -2.59
C ALA A 150 -10.50 -10.31 -1.10
N TYR A 151 -9.22 -10.43 -0.78
CA TYR A 151 -8.70 -10.41 0.57
C TYR A 151 -7.56 -9.40 0.67
N ASP A 152 -7.73 -8.38 1.50
CA ASP A 152 -6.68 -7.40 1.83
C ASP A 152 -5.83 -7.97 2.95
N ILE A 153 -4.58 -8.31 2.65
CA ILE A 153 -3.67 -8.96 3.62
C ILE A 153 -3.21 -8.02 4.75
N THR A 154 -3.37 -6.71 4.57
CA THR A 154 -2.93 -5.72 5.57
C THR A 154 -4.01 -5.46 6.61
N THR A 155 -5.28 -5.55 6.21
CA THR A 155 -6.44 -5.32 7.07
C THR A 155 -7.12 -6.60 7.52
N ASN A 156 -6.72 -7.77 6.97
CA ASN A 156 -7.37 -9.06 7.15
C ASN A 156 -8.87 -9.05 6.78
N GLN A 157 -9.24 -8.23 5.81
CA GLN A 157 -10.64 -8.09 5.37
C GLN A 157 -10.89 -8.84 4.06
N TYR A 158 -12.03 -9.53 4.03
CA TYR A 158 -12.62 -10.02 2.80
C TYR A 158 -13.51 -8.93 2.21
N VAL A 159 -13.47 -8.79 0.90
CA VAL A 159 -14.24 -7.80 0.14
C VAL A 159 -14.93 -8.51 -1.01
N ASN A 160 -16.23 -8.67 -0.90
CA ASN A 160 -17.07 -9.31 -1.91
C ASN A 160 -17.50 -8.31 -3.01
N PRO A 161 -18.11 -8.77 -4.12
CA PRO A 161 -18.61 -7.87 -5.16
C PRO A 161 -19.55 -6.78 -4.63
N SER A 162 -20.44 -7.09 -3.67
CA SER A 162 -21.34 -6.10 -3.03
C SER A 162 -20.58 -5.04 -2.25
N ASP A 163 -19.55 -5.43 -1.50
CA ASP A 163 -18.73 -4.47 -0.73
C ASP A 163 -17.98 -3.49 -1.66
N TRP A 164 -17.59 -3.97 -2.84
CA TRP A 164 -16.94 -3.15 -3.86
C TRP A 164 -17.91 -2.17 -4.54
N GLN A 165 -19.22 -2.46 -4.60
CA GLN A 165 -20.23 -1.53 -5.13
C GLN A 165 -20.31 -0.27 -4.28
N ASP A 166 -20.19 -0.42 -2.95
CA ASP A 166 -20.22 0.68 -1.99
C ASP A 166 -18.90 1.48 -1.94
N ARG A 167 -17.84 0.99 -2.62
CA ARG A 167 -16.52 1.62 -2.69
C ARG A 167 -16.14 1.91 -4.15
N PRO A 168 -16.59 3.02 -4.73
CA PRO A 168 -16.33 3.32 -6.15
C PRO A 168 -14.85 3.57 -6.46
N LEU A 169 -14.02 3.89 -5.46
CA LEU A 169 -12.56 4.12 -5.60
C LEU A 169 -12.21 5.19 -6.67
N THR A 170 -13.05 6.20 -6.86
CA THR A 170 -12.81 7.28 -7.82
C THR A 170 -11.65 8.16 -7.41
N LEU A 171 -11.54 8.45 -6.12
CA LEU A 171 -10.45 9.16 -5.47
C LEU A 171 -9.96 8.37 -4.25
N PHE A 172 -8.72 8.62 -3.85
CA PHE A 172 -8.22 8.04 -2.61
C PHE A 172 -9.03 8.53 -1.42
N ASN A 173 -9.53 7.59 -0.64
CA ASN A 173 -10.20 7.84 0.63
C ASN A 173 -9.63 6.87 1.67
N VAL A 174 -9.07 7.40 2.73
CA VAL A 174 -8.44 6.61 3.79
C VAL A 174 -9.37 5.54 4.37
N ASN A 175 -10.67 5.84 4.48
CA ASN A 175 -11.67 4.93 5.04
C ASN A 175 -11.90 3.66 4.19
N ASP A 176 -11.58 3.71 2.89
CA ASP A 176 -11.68 2.54 2.02
C ASP A 176 -10.54 1.55 2.23
N HIS A 177 -9.45 2.01 2.86
CA HIS A 177 -8.19 1.28 2.98
C HIS A 177 -7.78 0.96 4.42
N ILE A 178 -8.26 1.74 5.40
CA ILE A 178 -7.80 1.69 6.79
C ILE A 178 -9.01 1.64 7.73
N PRO A 179 -9.50 0.45 8.09
CA PRO A 179 -10.54 0.31 9.11
C PRO A 179 -10.01 0.70 10.49
N VAL A 180 -10.87 1.30 11.29
CA VAL A 180 -10.66 1.50 12.72
C VAL A 180 -11.43 0.41 13.47
N LEU A 181 -10.71 -0.40 14.21
CA LEU A 181 -11.23 -1.53 14.96
C LEU A 181 -11.21 -1.24 16.46
N GLN A 182 -11.97 -2.03 17.20
CA GLN A 182 -12.02 -1.99 18.66
C GLN A 182 -11.92 -3.39 19.23
N ALA A 183 -11.18 -3.53 20.31
CA ALA A 183 -11.06 -4.73 21.11
C ALA A 183 -10.88 -4.33 22.59
N ASP A 184 -10.99 -5.29 23.47
CA ASP A 184 -10.52 -5.10 24.85
C ASP A 184 -8.98 -5.09 24.88
N ASP A 185 -8.40 -4.33 25.80
CA ASP A 185 -6.96 -4.41 26.01
C ASP A 185 -6.57 -5.78 26.61
N GLU A 186 -5.28 -6.11 26.62
CA GLU A 186 -4.79 -7.42 27.08
C GLU A 186 -5.17 -7.74 28.54
N GLN A 187 -5.54 -6.74 29.32
CA GLN A 187 -5.95 -6.86 30.71
C GLN A 187 -7.47 -6.79 30.90
N GLY A 188 -8.22 -6.49 29.83
CA GLY A 188 -9.68 -6.33 29.86
C GLY A 188 -10.16 -5.08 30.63
N HIS A 189 -9.27 -4.12 30.88
CA HIS A 189 -9.57 -2.94 31.68
C HIS A 189 -9.90 -1.69 30.87
N ARG A 190 -9.58 -1.68 29.57
CA ARG A 190 -9.74 -0.53 28.67
C ARG A 190 -10.20 -1.00 27.30
N ASN A 191 -10.96 -0.15 26.63
CA ASN A 191 -11.25 -0.32 25.22
C ASN A 191 -10.02 0.09 24.40
N TRP A 192 -9.54 -0.80 23.56
CA TRP A 192 -8.44 -0.56 22.63
C TRP A 192 -9.01 -0.26 21.25
N CYS A 193 -8.91 1.00 20.81
CA CYS A 193 -9.25 1.42 19.45
C CYS A 193 -7.96 1.53 18.64
N TYR A 194 -7.94 0.96 17.42
CA TYR A 194 -6.74 0.92 16.61
C TYR A 194 -7.05 0.87 15.12
N THR A 195 -6.09 1.32 14.29
CA THR A 195 -6.14 1.19 12.84
C THR A 195 -5.56 -0.14 12.38
N LEU A 196 -5.99 -0.61 11.19
CA LEU A 196 -5.30 -1.65 10.43
C LEU A 196 -5.17 -1.20 8.98
N GLY A 197 -3.96 -1.39 8.41
CA GLY A 197 -3.71 -1.10 7.00
C GLY A 197 -2.77 0.08 6.74
N LEU A 198 -2.38 0.87 7.74
CA LEU A 198 -1.35 1.90 7.59
C LEU A 198 -0.01 1.33 7.12
N SER A 199 0.28 0.09 7.48
CA SER A 199 1.48 -0.63 7.05
C SER A 199 1.62 -0.73 5.52
N LYS A 200 0.53 -0.67 4.74
CA LYS A 200 0.59 -0.61 3.26
C LYS A 200 1.18 0.71 2.74
N PHE A 201 1.15 1.75 3.56
CA PHE A 201 1.73 3.07 3.28
C PHE A 201 3.14 3.25 3.89
N GLY A 202 3.67 2.21 4.54
CA GLY A 202 4.97 2.27 5.22
C GLY A 202 4.93 3.01 6.57
N VAL A 203 3.75 3.11 7.18
CA VAL A 203 3.48 3.79 8.44
C VAL A 203 3.04 2.77 9.49
N ASP A 204 3.45 2.98 10.76
CA ASP A 204 2.96 2.19 11.88
C ASP A 204 1.46 2.40 12.10
N GLU A 205 0.78 1.40 12.60
CA GLU A 205 -0.63 1.52 12.98
C GLU A 205 -0.80 2.51 14.14
N LEU A 206 -1.98 3.10 14.27
CA LEU A 206 -2.34 4.02 15.36
C LEU A 206 -3.19 3.31 16.39
N GLU A 207 -3.09 3.75 17.64
CA GLU A 207 -3.91 3.24 18.73
C GLU A 207 -4.24 4.29 19.79
N ILE A 208 -5.39 4.10 20.44
CA ILE A 208 -5.84 4.85 21.62
C ILE A 208 -6.49 3.87 22.60
N PHE A 209 -6.22 4.05 23.88
CA PHE A 209 -6.87 3.33 24.96
C PHE A 209 -7.89 4.21 25.68
N LEU A 210 -9.11 3.74 25.81
CA LEU A 210 -10.24 4.44 26.42
C LEU A 210 -10.68 3.75 27.73
N ALA A 211 -11.16 4.54 28.68
CA ALA A 211 -11.88 3.98 29.82
C ALA A 211 -13.18 3.32 29.30
N PRO A 212 -13.61 2.21 29.92
CA PRO A 212 -14.88 1.57 29.58
C PRO A 212 -16.06 2.54 29.70
N GLY A 213 -17.01 2.43 28.77
CA GLY A 213 -18.24 3.24 28.76
C GLY A 213 -18.12 4.63 28.15
N LEU A 214 -16.93 5.05 27.70
CA LEU A 214 -16.80 6.27 26.90
C LEU A 214 -17.23 6.02 25.45
N PRO A 215 -17.84 7.04 24.80
CA PRO A 215 -18.22 6.94 23.39
C PRO A 215 -16.96 6.80 22.52
N ASP A 216 -16.97 5.83 21.62
CA ASP A 216 -15.83 5.51 20.75
C ASP A 216 -15.79 6.33 19.45
N GLN A 217 -16.94 6.87 19.02
CA GLN A 217 -17.02 7.56 17.73
C GLN A 217 -16.05 8.75 17.59
N PRO A 218 -15.90 9.67 18.56
CA PRO A 218 -14.93 10.76 18.46
C PRO A 218 -13.48 10.26 18.32
N ILE A 219 -13.17 9.13 18.94
CA ILE A 219 -11.85 8.52 18.88
C ILE A 219 -11.63 7.83 17.54
N ARG A 220 -12.65 7.17 17.00
CA ARG A 220 -12.59 6.59 15.65
C ARG A 220 -12.35 7.67 14.61
N ASP A 221 -13.01 8.81 14.72
CA ASP A 221 -12.85 9.94 13.81
C ASP A 221 -11.46 10.54 13.95
N LEU A 222 -10.94 10.72 15.15
CA LEU A 222 -9.57 11.17 15.39
C LEU A 222 -8.53 10.22 14.79
N LEU A 223 -8.71 8.90 14.95
CA LEU A 223 -7.82 7.90 14.35
C LEU A 223 -7.84 7.96 12.82
N ARG A 224 -9.04 8.14 12.21
CA ARG A 224 -9.19 8.27 10.75
C ARG A 224 -8.52 9.53 10.22
N GLU A 225 -8.75 10.68 10.85
CA GLU A 225 -8.13 11.94 10.45
C GLU A 225 -6.61 11.89 10.60
N THR A 226 -6.12 11.29 11.69
CA THR A 226 -4.68 11.11 11.89
C THR A 226 -4.09 10.15 10.84
N ALA A 227 -4.80 9.06 10.53
CA ALA A 227 -4.37 8.12 9.49
C ALA A 227 -4.29 8.79 8.12
N ASP A 228 -5.28 9.63 7.76
CA ASP A 228 -5.28 10.39 6.51
C ASP A 228 -4.07 11.35 6.44
N GLU A 229 -3.74 12.04 7.51
CA GLU A 229 -2.56 12.90 7.57
C GLU A 229 -1.26 12.09 7.40
N LEU A 230 -1.13 10.95 8.10
CA LEU A 230 0.07 10.12 8.05
C LEU A 230 0.27 9.44 6.69
N THR A 231 -0.80 9.07 5.98
CA THR A 231 -0.67 8.52 4.62
C THR A 231 -0.08 9.53 3.64
N ARG A 232 -0.33 10.84 3.84
CA ARG A 232 0.28 11.91 3.03
C ARG A 232 1.74 12.18 3.42
N ILE A 233 2.07 12.09 4.70
CA ILE A 233 3.45 12.25 5.21
C ILE A 233 4.32 11.05 4.80
N GLY A 234 3.75 9.82 4.80
CA GLY A 234 4.40 8.60 4.37
C GLY A 234 5.53 8.11 5.29
N GLN A 235 5.50 8.50 6.57
CA GLN A 235 6.44 8.03 7.58
C GLN A 235 5.81 8.01 8.97
N SER A 236 6.26 7.05 9.80
CA SER A 236 5.83 6.95 11.19
C SER A 236 6.41 8.10 12.03
N PRO A 237 5.58 8.80 12.82
CA PRO A 237 6.05 9.86 13.70
C PRO A 237 6.85 9.30 14.86
N LYS A 238 7.80 10.08 15.39
CA LYS A 238 8.61 9.70 16.55
C LYS A 238 7.80 9.86 17.84
N VAL A 239 8.06 8.99 18.82
CA VAL A 239 7.53 9.17 20.18
C VAL A 239 7.97 10.52 20.73
N GLY A 240 7.06 11.24 21.38
CA GLY A 240 7.25 12.62 21.88
C GLY A 240 6.97 13.70 20.85
N SER A 241 6.78 13.38 19.56
CA SER A 241 6.39 14.39 18.57
C SER A 241 4.92 14.79 18.70
N GLN A 242 4.61 15.98 18.23
CA GLN A 242 3.25 16.49 18.09
C GLN A 242 2.89 16.62 16.61
N ILE A 243 1.66 16.34 16.27
CA ILE A 243 1.11 16.46 14.92
C ILE A 243 -0.14 17.32 15.00
N ARG A 244 -0.25 18.29 14.11
CA ARG A 244 -1.47 19.03 13.89
C ARG A 244 -2.21 18.44 12.70
N ILE A 245 -3.42 17.97 12.92
CA ILE A 245 -4.28 17.40 11.89
C ILE A 245 -4.84 18.57 11.05
N ALA A 246 -4.56 18.55 9.75
CA ALA A 246 -4.92 19.66 8.87
C ALA A 246 -6.44 19.84 8.73
N SER A 247 -7.23 18.74 8.73
CA SER A 247 -8.67 18.77 8.54
C SER A 247 -9.44 19.41 9.69
N SER A 248 -9.10 19.02 10.93
CA SER A 248 -9.81 19.48 12.15
C SER A 248 -9.06 20.59 12.89
N GLY A 249 -7.78 20.81 12.59
CA GLY A 249 -6.92 21.70 13.36
C GLY A 249 -6.52 21.17 14.73
N GLN A 250 -6.99 19.96 15.10
CA GLN A 250 -6.68 19.33 16.37
C GLN A 250 -5.21 18.93 16.42
N SER A 251 -4.60 19.03 17.60
CA SER A 251 -3.24 18.58 17.86
C SER A 251 -3.25 17.28 18.66
N ILE A 252 -2.35 16.39 18.30
CA ILE A 252 -2.11 15.12 18.99
C ILE A 252 -0.65 14.97 19.38
N ALA A 253 -0.39 14.22 20.44
CA ALA A 253 0.96 13.80 20.82
C ALA A 253 1.11 12.29 20.55
N ILE A 254 2.29 11.89 20.11
CA ILE A 254 2.69 10.48 20.04
C ILE A 254 3.25 10.10 21.42
N ALA A 255 2.45 9.34 22.19
CA ALA A 255 2.76 9.05 23.58
C ALA A 255 3.68 7.85 23.75
N ASN A 256 3.50 6.81 22.91
CA ASN A 256 4.21 5.56 23.05
C ASN A 256 4.39 4.84 21.71
N HIS A 257 5.25 3.82 21.72
CA HIS A 257 5.42 2.85 20.64
C HIS A 257 5.46 1.45 21.25
N ARG A 258 4.62 0.55 20.72
CA ARG A 258 4.64 -0.85 21.11
C ARG A 258 4.41 -1.77 19.91
N THR A 259 4.62 -3.04 20.11
CA THR A 259 4.22 -4.09 19.17
C THR A 259 3.09 -4.89 19.78
N ALA A 260 2.11 -5.27 18.95
CA ALA A 260 1.01 -6.14 19.35
C ALA A 260 0.60 -7.01 18.16
N ALA A 261 -0.14 -8.07 18.43
CA ALA A 261 -0.54 -9.03 17.40
C ALA A 261 -2.07 -9.15 17.31
N PRO A 262 -2.81 -8.08 16.92
CA PRO A 262 -4.21 -8.23 16.63
C PRO A 262 -4.37 -9.24 15.48
N ALA A 263 -5.31 -10.15 15.63
CA ALA A 263 -5.55 -11.21 14.65
C ALA A 263 -4.30 -12.06 14.28
N GLY A 264 -3.39 -12.26 15.23
CA GLY A 264 -2.24 -13.17 15.09
C GLY A 264 -1.05 -12.63 14.28
N ARG A 265 -1.10 -11.39 13.80
CA ARG A 265 0.02 -10.74 13.07
C ARG A 265 0.67 -9.67 13.94
N MET A 266 1.98 -9.77 14.14
CA MET A 266 2.75 -8.75 14.85
C MET A 266 2.81 -7.45 14.05
N LEU A 267 2.36 -6.35 14.65
CA LEU A 267 2.33 -5.01 14.08
C LEU A 267 2.94 -4.00 15.04
N SER A 268 3.46 -2.92 14.50
CA SER A 268 3.94 -1.76 15.26
C SER A 268 2.82 -0.74 15.40
N PHE A 269 2.64 -0.20 16.61
CA PHE A 269 1.61 0.77 16.97
C PHE A 269 2.22 2.04 17.55
N ARG A 270 1.62 3.20 17.20
CA ARG A 270 1.85 4.50 17.82
C ARG A 270 0.63 4.87 18.65
N GLU A 271 0.80 4.93 19.96
CA GLU A 271 -0.24 5.46 20.85
C GLU A 271 -0.34 6.96 20.66
N ILE A 272 -1.53 7.44 20.30
CA ILE A 272 -1.80 8.88 20.17
C ILE A 272 -2.62 9.38 21.34
N ARG A 273 -2.40 10.66 21.72
CA ARG A 273 -3.19 11.37 22.75
C ARG A 273 -3.62 12.72 22.22
N PRO A 274 -4.93 13.06 22.28
CA PRO A 274 -5.38 14.40 21.96
C PRO A 274 -4.70 15.40 22.91
N LEU A 275 -4.32 16.54 22.37
CA LEU A 275 -3.84 17.69 23.14
C LEU A 275 -5.00 18.67 23.32
N PRO A 276 -5.04 19.41 24.47
CA PRO A 276 -6.06 20.40 24.74
C PRO A 276 -6.07 21.57 23.75
#